data_dd43934b07ce65a073e880c88c6707d4
#
_entry.id   dd43934b07ce65a073e880c88c6707d4
#
_cell.length_a   1.000
_cell.length_b   1.000
_cell.length_c   1.000
_cell.angle_alpha   90.00
_cell.angle_beta   90.00
_cell.angle_gamma   90.00
#
_symmetry.space_group_name_H-M   'P 1'
#
loop_
_entity.id
_entity.type
_entity.pdbx_description
1 polymer ?
#
loop_
_entity_poly.entity_id
_entity_poly.type
_entity_poly.pdbx_seq_one_letter_code
_entity_poly.pdbx_strand_id
1 'polypeptide(L)'
;MTTHHIASLAPHILKRLSRYRADDLGPHAAALLAELQRAATVPLPLTIVTLAAALVDIVAHEQAGPSGYLDGAAFAYAGNKAALGWLRGRRNSILHHEAPSDGLMGESDAGQWQINDAERALSALLDYLEDISIADDGY
;
A
#
# COMPACT_ATOMS: atom_id res chain seq x y z
N MET A 1 18.69 -30.69 -6.60
CA MET A 1 17.36 -30.16 -6.89
C MET A 1 17.21 -28.78 -6.32
N THR A 2 16.91 -27.86 -7.16
CA THR A 2 16.72 -26.48 -6.70
C THR A 2 15.38 -26.35 -6.04
N THR A 3 15.40 -26.00 -4.78
CA THR A 3 14.18 -25.63 -4.10
C THR A 3 13.77 -24.26 -4.63
N HIS A 4 12.67 -24.22 -5.30
CA HIS A 4 12.12 -22.93 -5.70
C HIS A 4 11.52 -22.27 -4.46
N HIS A 5 12.26 -21.34 -3.90
CA HIS A 5 11.68 -20.48 -2.89
C HIS A 5 10.77 -19.52 -3.61
N ILE A 6 9.47 -19.79 -3.54
CA ILE A 6 8.50 -18.79 -3.91
C ILE A 6 8.62 -17.71 -2.82
N ALA A 7 9.14 -16.55 -3.21
CA ALA A 7 9.23 -15.45 -2.28
C ALA A 7 7.82 -15.11 -1.78
N SER A 8 7.66 -15.02 -0.49
CA SER A 8 6.37 -14.73 0.12
C SER A 8 6.53 -13.58 1.10
N LEU A 9 5.42 -12.91 1.38
CA LEU A 9 5.40 -11.83 2.35
C LEU A 9 5.55 -12.39 3.76
N ALA A 10 6.10 -11.57 4.66
CA ALA A 10 6.26 -11.94 6.05
C ALA A 10 4.90 -12.26 6.68
N PRO A 11 4.79 -13.35 7.45
CA PRO A 11 3.50 -13.75 8.04
C PRO A 11 2.83 -12.68 8.88
N HIS A 12 3.60 -11.86 9.60
CA HIS A 12 3.01 -10.81 10.44
C HIS A 12 2.34 -9.73 9.61
N ILE A 13 2.86 -9.44 8.42
CA ILE A 13 2.26 -8.46 7.51
C ILE A 13 0.97 -9.02 6.91
N LEU A 14 1.00 -10.28 6.45
CA LEU A 14 -0.19 -10.95 5.92
C LEU A 14 -1.30 -10.98 6.95
N LYS A 15 -0.95 -11.30 8.19
CA LYS A 15 -1.92 -11.36 9.28
C LYS A 15 -2.52 -9.98 9.57
N ARG A 16 -1.68 -8.96 9.61
CA ARG A 16 -2.13 -7.59 9.84
C ARG A 16 -3.07 -7.13 8.73
N LEU A 17 -2.72 -7.42 7.47
CA LEU A 17 -3.55 -7.06 6.32
C LEU A 17 -4.89 -7.81 6.34
N SER A 18 -4.86 -9.11 6.65
CA SER A 18 -6.08 -9.92 6.67
C SER A 18 -7.03 -9.52 7.79
N ARG A 19 -6.51 -8.94 8.85
CA ARG A 19 -7.33 -8.48 9.99
C ARG A 19 -7.97 -7.12 9.76
N TYR A 20 -7.46 -6.36 8.80
CA TYR A 20 -8.02 -5.04 8.56
C TYR A 20 -9.42 -5.17 7.98
N ARG A 21 -10.37 -4.48 8.58
CA ARG A 21 -11.76 -4.54 8.17
C ARG A 21 -12.12 -3.31 7.35
N ALA A 22 -12.84 -3.53 6.28
CA ALA A 22 -13.21 -2.49 5.34
C ALA A 22 -14.45 -1.70 5.77
N ASP A 23 -14.95 -1.92 6.99
CA ASP A 23 -16.21 -1.35 7.45
C ASP A 23 -16.23 0.18 7.44
N ASP A 24 -15.08 0.80 7.66
CA ASP A 24 -14.96 2.25 7.70
C ASP A 24 -14.56 2.87 6.36
N LEU A 25 -14.46 2.04 5.32
CA LEU A 25 -14.04 2.51 3.99
C LEU A 25 -15.24 2.65 3.08
N GLY A 26 -15.16 3.61 2.16
CA GLY A 26 -16.15 3.73 1.11
C GLY A 26 -16.07 2.54 0.14
N PRO A 27 -17.06 2.40 -0.76
CA PRO A 27 -17.13 1.23 -1.66
C PRO A 27 -15.92 1.06 -2.55
N HIS A 28 -15.37 2.15 -3.05
CA HIS A 28 -14.19 2.11 -3.93
C HIS A 28 -12.96 1.62 -3.16
N ALA A 29 -12.70 2.20 -2.00
CA ALA A 29 -11.59 1.80 -1.16
C ALA A 29 -11.74 0.35 -0.70
N ALA A 30 -12.93 -0.06 -0.32
CA ALA A 30 -13.20 -1.43 0.11
C ALA A 30 -12.92 -2.44 -1.00
N ALA A 31 -13.30 -2.12 -2.25
CA ALA A 31 -13.03 -2.98 -3.40
C ALA A 31 -11.53 -3.11 -3.65
N LEU A 32 -10.80 -2.01 -3.57
CA LEU A 32 -9.33 -2.04 -3.73
C LEU A 32 -8.66 -2.83 -2.63
N LEU A 33 -9.13 -2.69 -1.40
CA LEU A 33 -8.58 -3.46 -0.28
C LEU A 33 -8.77 -4.96 -0.50
N ALA A 34 -9.94 -5.37 -0.96
CA ALA A 34 -10.22 -6.79 -1.24
C ALA A 34 -9.27 -7.34 -2.29
N GLU A 35 -9.02 -6.59 -3.36
CA GLU A 35 -8.07 -7.02 -4.39
C GLU A 35 -6.65 -7.05 -3.87
N LEU A 36 -6.28 -6.06 -3.05
CA LEU A 36 -4.97 -6.03 -2.43
C LEU A 36 -4.73 -7.25 -1.53
N GLN A 37 -5.73 -7.62 -0.75
CA GLN A 37 -5.65 -8.80 0.11
C GLN A 37 -5.42 -10.07 -0.72
N ARG A 38 -6.08 -10.19 -1.87
CA ARG A 38 -5.84 -11.32 -2.77
C ARG A 38 -4.46 -11.27 -3.41
N ALA A 39 -4.02 -10.08 -3.84
CA ALA A 39 -2.69 -9.92 -4.42
C ALA A 39 -1.59 -10.29 -3.44
N ALA A 40 -1.83 -10.06 -2.15
CA ALA A 40 -0.85 -10.38 -1.10
C ALA A 40 -0.65 -11.89 -0.92
N THR A 41 -1.68 -12.69 -1.17
CA THR A 41 -1.59 -14.14 -0.97
C THR A 41 -0.82 -14.85 -2.07
N VAL A 42 -0.76 -14.31 -3.28
CA VAL A 42 -0.09 -14.95 -4.42
C VAL A 42 1.44 -14.99 -4.27
N PRO A 43 2.26 -13.98 -3.89
CA PRO A 43 2.02 -12.55 -3.94
C PRO A 43 2.37 -11.93 -5.31
N LEU A 44 1.74 -10.81 -5.60
CA LEU A 44 2.00 -10.02 -6.81
C LEU A 44 2.62 -8.69 -6.38
N PRO A 45 3.95 -8.61 -6.23
CA PRO A 45 4.57 -7.48 -5.54
C PRO A 45 4.35 -6.12 -6.21
N LEU A 46 4.45 -6.02 -7.52
CA LEU A 46 4.22 -4.73 -8.19
C LEU A 46 2.75 -4.31 -8.10
N THR A 47 1.84 -5.26 -8.18
CA THR A 47 0.42 -5.02 -7.97
C THR A 47 0.15 -4.52 -6.56
N ILE A 48 0.82 -5.14 -5.56
CA ILE A 48 0.68 -4.74 -4.16
C ILE A 48 1.08 -3.27 -3.98
N VAL A 49 2.24 -2.88 -4.49
CA VAL A 49 2.70 -1.49 -4.37
C VAL A 49 1.71 -0.53 -5.04
N THR A 50 1.28 -0.85 -6.23
CA THR A 50 0.37 -0.01 -7.01
C THR A 50 -0.98 0.14 -6.30
N LEU A 51 -1.56 -0.97 -5.83
CA LEU A 51 -2.84 -0.93 -5.13
C LEU A 51 -2.74 -0.24 -3.77
N ALA A 52 -1.64 -0.45 -3.05
CA ALA A 52 -1.44 0.22 -1.76
C ALA A 52 -1.40 1.74 -1.93
N ALA A 53 -0.68 2.23 -2.94
CA ALA A 53 -0.61 3.66 -3.22
C ALA A 53 -1.97 4.21 -3.66
N ALA A 54 -2.67 3.48 -4.52
CA ALA A 54 -4.01 3.89 -4.96
C ALA A 54 -4.98 3.95 -3.78
N LEU A 55 -4.89 2.99 -2.88
CA LEU A 55 -5.77 2.94 -1.71
C LEU A 55 -5.54 4.13 -0.79
N VAL A 56 -4.28 4.51 -0.54
CA VAL A 56 -3.98 5.71 0.24
C VAL A 56 -4.63 6.94 -0.41
N ASP A 57 -4.49 7.10 -1.72
CA ASP A 57 -5.05 8.26 -2.42
C ASP A 57 -6.58 8.27 -2.37
N ILE A 58 -7.22 7.13 -2.56
CA ILE A 58 -8.68 7.02 -2.52
C ILE A 58 -9.22 7.30 -1.11
N VAL A 59 -8.58 6.74 -0.09
CA VAL A 59 -9.01 6.98 1.30
C VAL A 59 -8.83 8.45 1.67
N ALA A 60 -7.71 9.06 1.29
CA ALA A 60 -7.48 10.47 1.53
C ALA A 60 -8.54 11.32 0.84
N HIS A 61 -8.92 10.96 -0.39
CA HIS A 61 -9.95 11.65 -1.13
C HIS A 61 -11.33 11.50 -0.46
N GLU A 62 -11.66 10.30 -0.01
CA GLU A 62 -12.91 10.06 0.70
C GLU A 62 -13.00 10.88 1.99
N GLN A 63 -11.87 11.04 2.67
CA GLN A 63 -11.81 11.84 3.90
C GLN A 63 -11.92 13.33 3.67
N ALA A 64 -11.67 13.79 2.44
CA ALA A 64 -11.84 15.21 2.10
C ALA A 64 -13.31 15.62 2.04
N GLY A 65 -14.23 14.67 2.06
CA GLY A 65 -15.66 14.94 2.09
C GLY A 65 -16.27 15.11 0.70
N PRO A 66 -17.52 15.56 0.66
CA PRO A 66 -18.29 15.59 -0.60
C PRO A 66 -17.69 16.44 -1.71
N SER A 67 -16.88 17.44 -1.37
CA SER A 67 -16.22 18.27 -2.38
C SER A 67 -15.15 17.52 -3.16
N GLY A 68 -14.65 16.41 -2.60
CA GLY A 68 -13.51 15.71 -3.16
C GLY A 68 -12.22 16.51 -3.13
N TYR A 69 -12.22 17.62 -2.42
CA TYR A 69 -11.10 18.52 -2.37
C TYR A 69 -10.16 18.13 -1.23
N LEU A 70 -8.91 17.88 -1.55
CA LEU A 70 -7.94 17.38 -0.58
C LEU A 70 -7.36 18.46 0.32
N ASP A 71 -7.96 19.63 0.34
CA ASP A 71 -7.45 20.78 1.08
C ASP A 71 -7.24 20.42 2.54
N GLY A 72 -6.03 20.17 2.90
CA GLY A 72 -5.62 19.86 4.24
C GLY A 72 -5.75 18.42 4.69
N ALA A 73 -6.58 17.60 4.04
CA ALA A 73 -6.80 16.24 4.53
C ALA A 73 -5.52 15.40 4.50
N ALA A 74 -4.83 15.38 3.35
CA ALA A 74 -3.57 14.66 3.24
C ALA A 74 -2.46 15.35 4.01
N PHE A 75 -2.51 16.67 4.12
CA PHE A 75 -1.52 17.46 4.85
C PHE A 75 -1.75 17.44 6.35
N ALA A 76 -2.96 17.13 6.78
CA ALA A 76 -3.28 17.04 8.20
C ALA A 76 -2.80 15.71 8.82
N TYR A 77 -2.43 14.74 7.98
CA TYR A 77 -1.93 13.47 8.49
C TYR A 77 -0.63 13.69 9.26
N ALA A 78 -0.65 13.37 10.55
CA ALA A 78 0.50 13.60 11.43
C ALA A 78 1.44 12.39 11.51
N GLY A 79 1.11 11.30 10.82
CA GLY A 79 1.91 10.08 10.85
C GLY A 79 3.13 10.14 9.94
N ASN A 80 3.54 9.00 9.44
CA ASN A 80 4.76 8.87 8.65
C ASN A 80 4.58 9.33 7.21
N LYS A 81 4.70 10.64 7.00
CA LYS A 81 4.58 11.24 5.66
C LYS A 81 5.68 10.77 4.71
N ALA A 82 6.87 10.48 5.25
CA ALA A 82 7.99 9.99 4.43
C ALA A 82 7.66 8.62 3.83
N ALA A 83 7.00 7.75 4.59
CA ALA A 83 6.58 6.44 4.08
C ALA A 83 5.56 6.58 2.94
N LEU A 84 4.61 7.51 3.07
CA LEU A 84 3.64 7.76 2.02
C LEU A 84 4.28 8.36 0.78
N GLY A 85 5.25 9.25 0.96
CA GLY A 85 6.02 9.83 -0.14
C GLY A 85 6.80 8.76 -0.90
N TRP A 86 7.45 7.86 -0.17
CA TRP A 86 8.15 6.72 -0.78
C TRP A 86 7.17 5.86 -1.59
N LEU A 87 6.02 5.57 -1.02
CA LEU A 87 5.01 4.72 -1.66
C LEU A 87 4.54 5.31 -2.99
N ARG A 88 4.24 6.60 -3.01
CA ARG A 88 3.83 7.31 -4.23
C ARG A 88 4.95 7.32 -5.27
N GLY A 89 6.16 7.58 -4.83
CA GLY A 89 7.32 7.58 -5.73
C GLY A 89 7.57 6.21 -6.34
N ARG A 90 7.41 5.18 -5.54
CA ARG A 90 7.60 3.81 -6.02
C ARG A 90 6.52 3.42 -7.03
N ARG A 91 5.26 3.78 -6.77
CA ARG A 91 4.18 3.58 -7.72
C ARG A 91 4.48 4.28 -9.05
N ASN A 92 4.95 5.52 -8.98
CA ASN A 92 5.26 6.27 -10.19
C ASN A 92 6.38 5.61 -10.99
N SER A 93 7.40 5.08 -10.32
CA SER A 93 8.46 4.33 -10.99
C SER A 93 7.91 3.09 -11.71
N ILE A 94 6.97 2.39 -11.10
CA ILE A 94 6.35 1.21 -11.70
C ILE A 94 5.49 1.59 -12.91
N LEU A 95 4.64 2.61 -12.76
CA LEU A 95 3.65 2.95 -13.79
C LEU A 95 4.24 3.73 -14.96
N HIS A 96 5.24 4.55 -14.69
CA HIS A 96 5.73 5.48 -15.70
C HIS A 96 7.15 5.21 -16.15
N HIS A 97 7.83 4.25 -15.56
CA HIS A 97 9.21 3.91 -15.92
C HIS A 97 10.11 5.15 -15.86
N GLU A 98 9.91 5.98 -14.85
CA GLU A 98 10.57 7.29 -14.76
C GLU A 98 12.06 7.19 -14.45
N ALA A 99 12.47 6.16 -13.74
CA ALA A 99 13.87 5.97 -13.38
C ALA A 99 14.15 4.50 -13.18
N PRO A 100 15.39 4.07 -13.46
CA PRO A 100 15.81 2.73 -13.07
C PRO A 100 15.64 2.62 -11.57
N SER A 101 14.97 1.56 -11.14
CA SER A 101 14.76 1.29 -9.73
C SER A 101 15.21 -0.12 -9.44
N ASP A 102 15.84 -0.30 -8.30
CA ASP A 102 16.31 -1.61 -7.92
C ASP A 102 15.15 -2.61 -7.96
N GLY A 103 15.38 -3.72 -8.63
CA GLY A 103 14.40 -4.79 -8.71
C GLY A 103 13.31 -4.63 -9.75
N LEU A 104 13.19 -3.47 -10.41
CA LEU A 104 12.14 -3.26 -11.40
C LEU A 104 12.54 -3.67 -12.81
N MET A 105 13.83 -3.76 -13.08
CA MET A 105 14.35 -3.97 -14.44
C MET A 105 14.86 -5.38 -14.69
N GLY A 106 14.47 -6.32 -13.84
CA GLY A 106 14.82 -7.74 -14.07
C GLY A 106 16.21 -8.14 -13.63
N GLU A 107 16.81 -7.42 -12.69
CA GLU A 107 18.07 -7.84 -12.10
C GLU A 107 17.92 -9.19 -11.42
N SER A 108 19.04 -9.87 -11.17
CA SER A 108 19.04 -11.21 -10.59
C SER A 108 18.31 -11.33 -9.26
N ASP A 109 18.29 -10.24 -8.47
CA ASP A 109 17.63 -10.21 -7.17
C ASP A 109 16.25 -9.55 -7.21
N ALA A 110 15.70 -9.35 -8.42
CA ALA A 110 14.46 -8.60 -8.61
C ALA A 110 13.31 -9.12 -7.76
N GLY A 111 13.16 -10.44 -7.66
CA GLY A 111 12.08 -11.04 -6.88
C GLY A 111 12.11 -10.63 -5.41
N GLN A 112 13.31 -10.65 -4.81
CA GLN A 112 13.43 -10.28 -3.40
C GLN A 112 13.27 -8.78 -3.20
N TRP A 113 13.81 -7.96 -4.08
CA TRP A 113 13.63 -6.52 -4.02
C TRP A 113 12.16 -6.13 -4.11
N GLN A 114 11.43 -6.79 -5.03
CA GLN A 114 10.01 -6.53 -5.22
C GLN A 114 9.19 -6.93 -4.00
N ILE A 115 9.52 -8.06 -3.38
CA ILE A 115 8.84 -8.50 -2.15
C ILE A 115 9.13 -7.53 -1.01
N ASN A 116 10.36 -7.07 -0.87
CA ASN A 116 10.72 -6.08 0.16
C ASN A 116 9.94 -4.78 -0.04
N ASP A 117 9.80 -4.34 -1.28
CA ASP A 117 9.01 -3.16 -1.61
C ASP A 117 7.53 -3.37 -1.27
N ALA A 118 6.99 -4.55 -1.58
CA ALA A 118 5.59 -4.87 -1.28
C ALA A 118 5.34 -4.83 0.24
N GLU A 119 6.25 -5.39 1.02
CA GLU A 119 6.13 -5.36 2.48
C GLU A 119 6.18 -3.93 3.02
N ARG A 120 7.09 -3.13 2.49
CA ARG A 120 7.20 -1.73 2.87
C ARG A 120 5.94 -0.95 2.48
N ALA A 121 5.38 -1.24 1.31
CA ALA A 121 4.16 -0.61 0.84
C ALA A 121 2.97 -0.95 1.74
N LEU A 122 2.85 -2.23 2.12
CA LEU A 122 1.77 -2.66 3.00
C LEU A 122 1.91 -2.05 4.39
N SER A 123 3.13 -1.98 4.92
CA SER A 123 3.36 -1.34 6.22
C SER A 123 2.96 0.13 6.19
N ALA A 124 3.34 0.85 5.13
CA ALA A 124 2.99 2.26 4.98
C ALA A 124 1.47 2.45 4.92
N LEU A 125 0.80 1.61 4.13
CA LEU A 125 -0.66 1.65 4.00
C LEU A 125 -1.35 1.36 5.33
N LEU A 126 -0.97 0.26 5.98
CA LEU A 126 -1.63 -0.16 7.21
C LEU A 126 -1.42 0.84 8.34
N ASP A 127 -0.21 1.41 8.45
CA ASP A 127 0.06 2.47 9.41
C ASP A 127 -0.86 3.67 9.16
N TYR A 128 -1.00 4.06 7.90
CA TYR A 128 -1.87 5.18 7.53
C TYR A 128 -3.33 4.88 7.90
N LEU A 129 -3.84 3.72 7.52
CA LEU A 129 -5.24 3.35 7.80
C LEU A 129 -5.51 3.26 9.29
N GLU A 130 -4.59 2.71 10.07
CA GLU A 130 -4.76 2.60 11.51
C GLU A 130 -4.71 3.96 12.18
N ASP A 131 -3.80 4.84 11.73
CA ASP A 131 -3.67 6.18 12.30
C ASP A 131 -4.94 7.01 12.09
N ILE A 132 -5.51 6.98 10.89
CA ILE A 132 -6.73 7.75 10.64
C ILE A 132 -7.94 7.16 11.36
N SER A 133 -7.98 5.84 11.54
CA SER A 133 -9.04 5.16 12.28
C SER A 133 -9.04 5.60 13.75
N ILE A 134 -7.86 5.65 14.36
CA ILE A 134 -7.69 6.11 15.73
C ILE A 134 -8.14 7.56 15.87
N ALA A 135 -7.80 8.41 14.91
CA ALA A 135 -8.20 9.81 14.93
C ALA A 135 -9.72 9.96 14.89
N ASP A 136 -10.41 9.14 14.08
CA ASP A 136 -11.86 9.16 14.00
C ASP A 136 -12.52 8.67 15.28
N ASP A 137 -11.92 7.70 15.95
CA ASP A 137 -12.44 7.13 17.18
C ASP A 137 -12.07 7.95 18.42
N GLY A 138 -11.29 9.00 18.25
CA GLY A 138 -10.76 9.81 19.33
C GLY A 138 -11.75 10.80 19.96
N TYR A 139 -13.02 10.65 19.69
CA TYR A 139 -14.06 11.51 20.26
C TYR A 139 -15.03 10.72 21.07
#